data_43145e2f68b2cf24785f10d7569b6c5d
#
_entry.id   43145e2f68b2cf24785f10d7569b6c5d
#
_cell.length_a   1.000
_cell.length_b   1.000
_cell.length_c   1.000
_cell.angle_alpha   90.00
_cell.angle_beta   90.00
_cell.angle_gamma   90.00
#
_symmetry.space_group_name_H-M   'P 1'
#
loop_
_entity.id
_entity.type
_entity.pdbx_description
1 polymer ?
#
loop_
_entity_poly.entity_id
_entity_poly.type
_entity_poly.pdbx_seq_one_letter_code
_entity_poly.pdbx_strand_id
1 'polypeptide(L)'
;LLGDVRHDPFQSGGLETPAHDRVEAGAIHKAHRGVLYIDEINLLRMESQQALLTAIQEGEFSISGQSERSAGAMTKTEPVPCDFVLVAAGNLDAIQGMHPALRSRIRGYGYEVYMNSTIPDSQENREKLVRFIAQEVAKDEKIGHFSKGAIGEVIHEAQRRAGRQNHLSLRLRELGGLVRVAGDVSTELGEDTVTAEHVMTAKTIAKPLEQQIADRYVERRKDYKTYSVKGSEIGMVNGLAVMGANSGMAEMAGILMPIVAEVTPAQYKNHGRVIATGKLGEIAKEAVENVSALIKKYTGEDISKYDIHVQFVGAYEGVEGDSASVSIATAVISALENAEIDQT
;
A
#
# COMPACT_ATOMS: atom_id res chain seq x y z
N LEU A 1 4.84 17.58 22.67
CA LEU A 1 4.00 16.61 23.36
C LEU A 1 4.12 16.77 24.90
N LEU A 2 5.32 16.78 25.44
CA LEU A 2 5.63 16.68 26.87
C LEU A 2 5.72 18.03 27.60
N GLY A 3 5.70 19.14 26.85
CA GLY A 3 6.00 20.47 27.37
C GLY A 3 7.50 20.77 27.29
N ASP A 4 7.84 22.01 27.59
CA ASP A 4 9.20 22.50 27.55
C ASP A 4 9.35 23.74 28.47
N VAL A 5 10.60 24.16 28.71
CA VAL A 5 10.91 25.45 29.35
C VAL A 5 11.48 26.34 28.27
N ARG A 6 10.74 27.39 27.91
CA ARG A 6 11.13 28.30 26.84
C ARG A 6 12.48 28.96 27.11
N HIS A 7 13.24 29.17 26.05
CA HIS A 7 14.44 29.98 26.07
C HIS A 7 14.10 31.43 26.38
N ASP A 8 14.92 32.10 27.21
CA ASP A 8 14.75 33.55 27.49
C ASP A 8 15.38 34.38 26.38
N PRO A 9 14.58 35.07 25.54
CA PRO A 9 15.14 35.88 24.45
C PRO A 9 15.85 37.15 24.92
N PHE A 10 15.76 37.53 26.22
CA PHE A 10 16.31 38.77 26.77
C PHE A 10 17.61 38.64 27.55
N GLN A 11 18.42 37.56 27.29
CA GLN A 11 19.71 37.34 27.95
C GLN A 11 20.72 38.51 27.88
N SER A 12 20.47 39.54 27.08
CA SER A 12 21.38 40.68 26.88
C SER A 12 21.13 41.85 27.83
N GLY A 13 20.27 41.77 28.84
CA GLY A 13 19.88 42.90 29.66
C GLY A 13 19.86 42.75 31.19
N GLY A 14 20.28 41.63 31.74
CA GLY A 14 20.49 41.50 33.20
C GLY A 14 19.27 41.18 34.08
N LEU A 15 18.08 41.09 33.53
CA LEU A 15 16.85 40.61 34.22
C LEU A 15 16.37 39.33 33.53
N GLU A 16 16.82 38.18 34.03
CA GLU A 16 16.32 36.90 33.58
C GLU A 16 14.89 36.63 34.07
N THR A 17 14.01 36.24 33.16
CA THR A 17 12.72 35.70 33.56
C THR A 17 12.89 34.35 34.28
N PRO A 18 12.37 34.17 35.50
CA PRO A 18 12.51 32.93 36.22
C PRO A 18 12.05 31.71 35.40
N ALA A 19 12.76 30.57 35.57
CA ALA A 19 12.46 29.36 34.78
C ALA A 19 11.00 28.87 34.95
N HIS A 20 10.39 29.10 36.12
CA HIS A 20 8.99 28.70 36.37
C HIS A 20 7.97 29.54 35.59
N ASP A 21 8.30 30.76 35.20
CA ASP A 21 7.44 31.60 34.34
C ASP A 21 7.58 31.25 32.85
N ARG A 22 8.58 30.47 32.51
CA ARG A 22 8.89 30.05 31.13
C ARG A 22 8.40 28.64 30.81
N VAL A 23 7.75 27.97 31.76
CA VAL A 23 7.24 26.61 31.58
C VAL A 23 6.06 26.62 30.61
N GLU A 24 6.13 25.79 29.58
CA GLU A 24 5.07 25.58 28.61
C GLU A 24 4.49 24.17 28.72
N ALA A 25 3.18 24.11 29.00
CA ALA A 25 2.48 22.84 29.13
C ALA A 25 2.41 22.11 27.77
N GLY A 26 2.79 20.83 27.76
CA GLY A 26 2.67 19.95 26.60
C GLY A 26 1.23 19.52 26.34
N ALA A 27 1.02 18.86 25.20
CA ALA A 27 -0.30 18.35 24.82
C ALA A 27 -0.89 17.39 25.87
N ILE A 28 -0.07 16.57 26.54
CA ILE A 28 -0.53 15.67 27.62
C ILE A 28 -1.14 16.43 28.79
N HIS A 29 -0.54 17.56 29.17
CA HIS A 29 -1.04 18.40 30.27
C HIS A 29 -2.29 19.18 29.86
N LYS A 30 -2.31 19.71 28.61
CA LYS A 30 -3.47 20.42 28.05
C LYS A 30 -4.70 19.52 27.90
N ALA A 31 -4.46 18.19 27.73
CA ALA A 31 -5.52 17.18 27.65
C ALA A 31 -6.04 16.71 29.02
N HIS A 32 -5.52 17.22 30.13
CA HIS A 32 -5.95 16.84 31.48
C HIS A 32 -7.48 16.93 31.61
N ARG A 33 -8.11 15.84 32.09
CA ARG A 33 -9.55 15.63 32.16
C ARG A 33 -10.30 15.74 30.83
N GLY A 34 -9.59 15.51 29.72
CA GLY A 34 -10.11 15.56 28.36
C GLY A 34 -9.64 14.38 27.53
N VAL A 35 -9.48 14.64 26.25
CA VAL A 35 -9.05 13.65 25.25
C VAL A 35 -7.77 14.11 24.60
N LEU A 36 -6.76 13.24 24.58
CA LEU A 36 -5.55 13.38 23.79
C LEU A 36 -5.70 12.54 22.52
N TYR A 37 -5.82 13.22 21.36
CA TYR A 37 -5.79 12.56 20.06
C TYR A 37 -4.39 12.59 19.48
N ILE A 38 -3.88 11.43 19.10
CA ILE A 38 -2.57 11.28 18.45
C ILE A 38 -2.78 10.55 17.12
N ASP A 39 -2.52 11.26 16.01
CA ASP A 39 -2.45 10.65 14.71
C ASP A 39 -1.04 10.09 14.47
N GLU A 40 -0.96 8.95 13.78
CA GLU A 40 0.30 8.25 13.49
C GLU A 40 1.19 8.04 14.73
N ILE A 41 0.63 7.47 15.78
CA ILE A 41 1.31 7.24 17.07
C ILE A 41 2.66 6.52 16.93
N ASN A 42 2.83 5.72 15.90
CA ASN A 42 4.07 5.01 15.55
C ASN A 42 5.22 5.93 15.15
N LEU A 43 4.94 7.16 14.69
CA LEU A 43 5.97 8.15 14.31
C LEU A 43 6.52 8.91 15.52
N LEU A 44 5.92 8.77 16.69
CA LEU A 44 6.50 9.32 17.91
C LEU A 44 7.86 8.66 18.20
N ARG A 45 8.84 9.49 18.56
CA ARG A 45 10.13 8.99 19.02
C ARG A 45 9.96 8.06 20.22
N MET A 46 10.85 7.09 20.37
CA MET A 46 10.77 6.08 21.42
C MET A 46 10.68 6.71 22.82
N GLU A 47 11.45 7.79 23.06
CA GLU A 47 11.44 8.54 24.33
C GLU A 47 10.05 9.17 24.59
N SER A 48 9.40 9.70 23.54
CA SER A 48 8.06 10.26 23.64
C SER A 48 7.01 9.19 23.92
N GLN A 49 7.16 7.99 23.37
CA GLN A 49 6.29 6.86 23.65
C GLN A 49 6.45 6.36 25.09
N GLN A 50 7.69 6.33 25.60
CA GLN A 50 7.94 5.97 27.00
C GLN A 50 7.37 7.00 27.97
N ALA A 51 7.54 8.30 27.67
CA ALA A 51 6.96 9.37 28.48
C ALA A 51 5.43 9.34 28.46
N LEU A 52 4.82 9.06 27.31
CA LEU A 52 3.38 8.87 27.17
C LEU A 52 2.89 7.68 28.02
N LEU A 53 3.65 6.57 28.03
CA LEU A 53 3.36 5.41 28.86
C LEU A 53 3.38 5.80 30.35
N THR A 54 4.38 6.53 30.81
CA THR A 54 4.49 7.03 32.19
C THR A 54 3.29 7.93 32.52
N ALA A 55 2.97 8.89 31.65
CA ALA A 55 1.84 9.79 31.85
C ALA A 55 0.50 9.04 31.99
N ILE A 56 0.28 8.00 31.18
CA ILE A 56 -0.94 7.17 31.27
C ILE A 56 -0.95 6.32 32.54
N GLN A 57 0.21 5.91 33.04
CA GLN A 57 0.29 5.08 34.25
C GLN A 57 0.11 5.87 35.54
N GLU A 58 0.77 7.02 35.63
CA GLU A 58 0.84 7.81 36.85
C GLU A 58 -0.26 8.89 36.91
N GLY A 59 -0.85 9.28 35.77
CA GLY A 59 -1.81 10.38 35.69
C GLY A 59 -1.19 11.76 35.88
N GLU A 60 0.14 11.84 36.01
CA GLU A 60 0.93 13.06 36.17
C GLU A 60 2.29 12.92 35.46
N PHE A 61 2.86 14.03 35.03
CA PHE A 61 4.15 14.05 34.35
C PHE A 61 4.87 15.38 34.57
N SER A 62 6.17 15.34 34.86
CA SER A 62 6.99 16.55 35.06
C SER A 62 7.40 17.15 33.72
N ILE A 63 7.37 18.46 33.62
CA ILE A 63 7.91 19.20 32.48
C ILE A 63 9.39 19.46 32.72
N SER A 64 10.23 19.11 31.75
CA SER A 64 11.68 19.31 31.81
C SER A 64 12.17 20.09 30.61
N GLY A 65 13.14 20.97 30.84
CA GLY A 65 13.82 21.74 29.80
C GLY A 65 15.30 21.90 30.13
N GLN A 66 16.12 22.29 29.14
CA GLN A 66 17.54 22.57 29.37
C GLN A 66 17.70 23.90 30.12
N SER A 67 18.59 23.91 31.14
CA SER A 67 18.99 25.14 31.80
C SER A 67 20.07 25.85 30.99
N GLU A 68 19.89 27.13 30.73
CA GLU A 68 20.82 27.95 29.96
C GLU A 68 22.07 28.33 30.74
N ARG A 69 22.01 28.26 32.09
CA ARG A 69 23.11 28.66 32.97
C ARG A 69 24.22 27.62 33.13
N SER A 70 23.95 26.38 32.75
CA SER A 70 24.90 25.30 32.94
C SER A 70 24.73 24.28 31.80
N ALA A 71 25.77 24.06 31.03
CA ALA A 71 25.76 23.03 29.98
C ALA A 71 25.50 21.65 30.62
N GLY A 72 24.28 21.16 30.46
CA GLY A 72 23.84 19.86 30.98
C GLY A 72 22.94 19.89 32.21
N ALA A 73 22.65 21.05 32.83
CA ALA A 73 21.68 21.10 33.92
C ALA A 73 20.26 21.14 33.34
N MET A 74 19.41 20.23 33.78
CA MET A 74 17.98 20.17 33.43
C MET A 74 17.17 20.87 34.54
N THR A 75 16.27 21.75 34.11
CA THR A 75 15.22 22.24 35.01
C THR A 75 14.01 21.34 34.86
N LYS A 76 13.49 20.85 35.99
CA LYS A 76 12.36 19.94 36.03
C LYS A 76 11.31 20.49 37.01
N THR A 77 10.03 20.49 36.61
CA THR A 77 8.94 20.87 37.51
C THR A 77 8.57 19.72 38.45
N GLU A 78 7.85 20.01 39.52
CA GLU A 78 7.06 19.01 40.21
C GLU A 78 6.12 18.30 39.22
N PRO A 79 5.67 17.07 39.51
CA PRO A 79 4.70 16.37 38.66
C PRO A 79 3.44 17.20 38.44
N VAL A 80 3.06 17.36 37.17
CA VAL A 80 1.88 18.12 36.75
C VAL A 80 0.78 17.13 36.33
N PRO A 81 -0.46 17.26 36.80
CA PRO A 81 -1.54 16.36 36.43
C PRO A 81 -1.77 16.29 34.92
N CYS A 82 -1.92 15.05 34.41
CA CYS A 82 -2.15 14.76 33.00
C CYS A 82 -3.02 13.51 32.81
N ASP A 83 -4.08 13.39 33.62
CA ASP A 83 -5.08 12.33 33.45
C ASP A 83 -5.97 12.63 32.24
N PHE A 84 -5.94 11.79 31.22
CA PHE A 84 -6.66 11.98 29.95
C PHE A 84 -7.06 10.65 29.32
N VAL A 85 -8.07 10.68 28.44
CA VAL A 85 -8.41 9.57 27.54
C VAL A 85 -7.53 9.65 26.30
N LEU A 86 -6.75 8.60 26.04
CA LEU A 86 -5.96 8.51 24.82
C LEU A 86 -6.80 7.95 23.68
N VAL A 87 -6.86 8.69 22.55
CA VAL A 87 -7.34 8.21 21.26
C VAL A 87 -6.18 8.27 20.28
N ALA A 88 -5.75 7.13 19.76
CA ALA A 88 -4.60 7.05 18.87
C ALA A 88 -4.97 6.39 17.55
N ALA A 89 -4.44 6.91 16.46
CA ALA A 89 -4.56 6.34 15.14
C ALA A 89 -3.18 5.99 14.57
N GLY A 90 -3.14 5.04 13.64
CA GLY A 90 -1.92 4.65 12.95
C GLY A 90 -2.17 3.55 11.93
N ASN A 91 -1.23 3.35 11.04
CA ASN A 91 -1.30 2.29 10.04
C ASN A 91 -0.93 0.93 10.63
N LEU A 92 -1.49 -0.14 10.08
CA LEU A 92 -1.24 -1.51 10.56
C LEU A 92 0.24 -1.88 10.48
N ASP A 93 0.91 -1.51 9.38
CA ASP A 93 2.34 -1.77 9.16
C ASP A 93 3.23 -1.05 10.18
N ALA A 94 2.72 0.03 10.74
CA ALA A 94 3.40 0.85 11.72
C ALA A 94 3.33 0.32 13.16
N ILE A 95 2.54 -0.72 13.42
CA ILE A 95 2.45 -1.35 14.75
C ILE A 95 3.84 -1.83 15.22
N GLN A 96 4.71 -2.25 14.31
CA GLN A 96 6.08 -2.66 14.60
C GLN A 96 6.95 -1.52 15.16
N GLY A 97 6.63 -0.26 14.85
CA GLY A 97 7.31 0.93 15.37
C GLY A 97 6.85 1.39 16.75
N MET A 98 5.84 0.74 17.33
CA MET A 98 5.35 1.09 18.66
C MET A 98 6.17 0.43 19.75
N HIS A 99 6.39 1.17 20.85
CA HIS A 99 7.00 0.61 22.07
C HIS A 99 6.12 -0.54 22.60
N PRO A 100 6.67 -1.75 22.82
CA PRO A 100 5.87 -2.92 23.20
C PRO A 100 5.06 -2.72 24.48
N ALA A 101 5.65 -2.03 25.50
CA ALA A 101 4.96 -1.75 26.75
C ALA A 101 3.79 -0.77 26.58
N LEU A 102 3.93 0.26 25.72
CA LEU A 102 2.84 1.19 25.43
C LEU A 102 1.67 0.46 24.74
N ARG A 103 1.98 -0.36 23.75
CA ARG A 103 0.97 -1.18 23.07
C ARG A 103 0.28 -2.15 24.03
N SER A 104 1.04 -2.83 24.89
CA SER A 104 0.50 -3.73 25.92
C SER A 104 -0.44 -2.98 26.86
N ARG A 105 -0.10 -1.74 27.24
CA ARG A 105 -0.93 -0.91 28.12
C ARG A 105 -2.24 -0.50 27.45
N ILE A 106 -2.16 0.01 26.20
CA ILE A 106 -3.35 0.37 25.40
C ILE A 106 -4.29 -0.84 25.28
N ARG A 107 -3.73 -2.00 24.94
CA ARG A 107 -4.50 -3.25 24.77
C ARG A 107 -5.12 -3.76 26.07
N GLY A 108 -4.45 -3.56 27.19
CA GLY A 108 -4.93 -4.03 28.51
C GLY A 108 -6.02 -3.16 29.12
N TYR A 109 -6.07 -1.87 28.80
CA TYR A 109 -6.98 -0.90 29.42
C TYR A 109 -7.87 -0.15 28.43
N GLY A 110 -7.77 -0.46 27.14
CA GLY A 110 -8.51 0.19 26.08
C GLY A 110 -8.99 -0.79 25.00
N TYR A 111 -9.32 -0.25 23.85
CA TYR A 111 -9.83 -0.98 22.69
C TYR A 111 -8.92 -0.76 21.49
N GLU A 112 -8.56 -1.86 20.82
CA GLU A 112 -7.96 -1.80 19.50
C GLU A 112 -9.08 -1.97 18.46
N VAL A 113 -9.26 -0.97 17.59
CA VAL A 113 -10.29 -0.96 16.54
C VAL A 113 -9.63 -1.05 15.18
N TYR A 114 -9.92 -2.14 14.48
CA TYR A 114 -9.47 -2.30 13.09
C TYR A 114 -10.42 -1.56 12.14
N MET A 115 -9.88 -0.62 11.37
CA MET A 115 -10.64 0.13 10.38
C MET A 115 -10.64 -0.64 9.05
N ASN A 116 -11.83 -1.00 8.57
CA ASN A 116 -11.98 -1.70 7.30
C ASN A 116 -11.53 -0.83 6.13
N SER A 117 -10.80 -1.43 5.17
CA SER A 117 -10.43 -0.79 3.91
C SER A 117 -11.53 -0.87 2.85
N THR A 118 -12.54 -1.71 3.07
CA THR A 118 -13.65 -1.94 2.14
C THR A 118 -14.98 -2.07 2.87
N ILE A 119 -16.08 -1.77 2.17
CA ILE A 119 -17.45 -1.99 2.63
C ILE A 119 -18.24 -2.78 1.59
N PRO A 120 -19.32 -3.52 1.97
CA PRO A 120 -20.20 -4.18 1.01
C PRO A 120 -20.77 -3.20 -0.02
N ASP A 121 -20.85 -3.63 -1.27
CA ASP A 121 -21.50 -2.86 -2.33
C ASP A 121 -23.03 -3.00 -2.23
N SER A 122 -23.62 -2.12 -1.43
CA SER A 122 -25.07 -2.01 -1.24
C SER A 122 -25.56 -0.64 -1.72
N GLN A 123 -26.85 -0.54 -2.00
CA GLN A 123 -27.45 0.74 -2.39
C GLN A 123 -27.18 1.84 -1.36
N GLU A 124 -27.29 1.55 -0.07
CA GLU A 124 -26.99 2.48 1.01
C GLU A 124 -25.53 2.97 0.97
N ASN A 125 -24.59 2.06 0.75
CA ASN A 125 -23.17 2.40 0.70
C ASN A 125 -22.80 3.15 -0.58
N ARG A 126 -23.45 2.86 -1.72
CA ARG A 126 -23.32 3.69 -2.94
C ARG A 126 -23.83 5.10 -2.70
N GLU A 127 -24.94 5.29 -1.99
CA GLU A 127 -25.45 6.62 -1.62
C GLU A 127 -24.46 7.39 -0.73
N LYS A 128 -23.76 6.71 0.18
CA LYS A 128 -22.67 7.33 0.97
C LYS A 128 -21.53 7.81 0.08
N LEU A 129 -21.16 7.03 -0.95
CA LEU A 129 -20.16 7.46 -1.93
C LEU A 129 -20.64 8.67 -2.77
N VAL A 130 -21.90 8.69 -3.17
CA VAL A 130 -22.49 9.86 -3.86
C VAL A 130 -22.38 11.11 -2.99
N ARG A 131 -22.73 10.99 -1.71
CA ARG A 131 -22.56 12.12 -0.74
C ARG A 131 -21.12 12.53 -0.58
N PHE A 132 -20.20 11.57 -0.55
CA PHE A 132 -18.76 11.84 -0.49
C PHE A 132 -18.31 12.64 -1.73
N ILE A 133 -18.69 12.22 -2.95
CA ILE A 133 -18.38 12.97 -4.17
C ILE A 133 -18.93 14.40 -4.08
N ALA A 134 -20.19 14.57 -3.68
CA ALA A 134 -20.79 15.87 -3.52
C ALA A 134 -20.06 16.76 -2.48
N GLN A 135 -19.56 16.17 -1.39
CA GLN A 135 -18.76 16.86 -0.38
C GLN A 135 -17.38 17.30 -0.92
N GLU A 136 -16.71 16.44 -1.72
CA GLU A 136 -15.43 16.82 -2.34
C GLU A 136 -15.63 17.95 -3.36
N VAL A 137 -16.70 17.93 -4.15
CA VAL A 137 -17.06 19.02 -5.06
C VAL A 137 -17.33 20.31 -4.29
N ALA A 138 -18.15 20.26 -3.24
CA ALA A 138 -18.49 21.43 -2.43
C ALA A 138 -17.27 22.01 -1.68
N LYS A 139 -16.31 21.16 -1.30
CA LYS A 139 -15.09 21.57 -0.60
C LYS A 139 -14.07 22.22 -1.51
N ASP A 140 -14.02 21.80 -2.76
CA ASP A 140 -13.07 22.31 -3.76
C ASP A 140 -13.50 23.69 -4.31
N GLU A 141 -14.82 23.92 -4.45
CA GLU A 141 -15.46 25.16 -4.93
C GLU A 141 -15.12 25.56 -6.39
N LYS A 142 -14.22 24.84 -7.08
CA LYS A 142 -13.76 25.16 -8.43
C LYS A 142 -14.25 24.18 -9.48
N ILE A 143 -14.56 22.94 -9.07
CA ILE A 143 -14.96 21.89 -9.98
C ILE A 143 -16.47 21.80 -10.11
N GLY A 144 -16.95 21.46 -11.31
CA GLY A 144 -18.37 21.34 -11.64
C GLY A 144 -19.03 20.13 -10.97
N HIS A 145 -20.37 20.10 -11.03
CA HIS A 145 -21.14 18.97 -10.53
C HIS A 145 -20.96 17.73 -11.41
N PHE A 146 -21.03 16.56 -10.78
CA PHE A 146 -20.89 15.28 -11.45
C PHE A 146 -22.21 14.79 -12.02
N SER A 147 -22.22 14.42 -13.29
CA SER A 147 -23.34 13.73 -13.93
C SER A 147 -23.54 12.32 -13.33
N LYS A 148 -24.71 11.73 -13.53
CA LYS A 148 -25.01 10.36 -13.10
C LYS A 148 -24.00 9.34 -13.68
N GLY A 149 -23.57 9.53 -14.93
CA GLY A 149 -22.56 8.69 -15.58
C GLY A 149 -21.19 8.81 -14.90
N ALA A 150 -20.76 10.04 -14.58
CA ALA A 150 -19.51 10.29 -13.88
C ALA A 150 -19.48 9.66 -12.48
N ILE A 151 -20.58 9.77 -11.74
CA ILE A 151 -20.76 9.11 -10.44
C ILE A 151 -20.63 7.59 -10.60
N GLY A 152 -21.27 7.01 -11.65
CA GLY A 152 -21.16 5.59 -11.97
C GLY A 152 -19.70 5.16 -12.16
N GLU A 153 -18.91 5.93 -12.90
CA GLU A 153 -17.48 5.63 -13.12
C GLU A 153 -16.63 5.73 -11.86
N VAL A 154 -16.92 6.66 -10.96
CA VAL A 154 -16.22 6.73 -9.64
C VAL A 154 -16.62 5.53 -8.77
N ILE A 155 -17.87 5.06 -8.81
CA ILE A 155 -18.29 3.85 -8.11
C ILE A 155 -17.62 2.61 -8.71
N HIS A 156 -17.52 2.48 -10.02
CA HIS A 156 -16.77 1.41 -10.69
C HIS A 156 -15.30 1.41 -10.25
N GLU A 157 -14.69 2.58 -10.14
CA GLU A 157 -13.32 2.68 -9.65
C GLU A 157 -13.20 2.26 -8.18
N ALA A 158 -14.18 2.60 -7.34
CA ALA A 158 -14.23 2.13 -5.96
C ALA A 158 -14.37 0.60 -5.86
N GLN A 159 -15.16 -0.03 -6.75
CA GLN A 159 -15.27 -1.49 -6.87
C GLN A 159 -13.92 -2.10 -7.29
N ARG A 160 -13.29 -1.55 -8.33
CA ARG A 160 -12.00 -2.02 -8.83
C ARG A 160 -10.91 -1.96 -7.74
N ARG A 161 -10.83 -0.84 -6.99
CA ARG A 161 -9.86 -0.64 -5.92
C ARG A 161 -10.15 -1.45 -4.66
N ALA A 162 -11.35 -1.97 -4.50
CA ALA A 162 -11.68 -2.83 -3.37
C ALA A 162 -10.89 -4.14 -3.38
N GLY A 163 -10.48 -4.64 -4.56
CA GLY A 163 -9.78 -5.91 -4.72
C GLY A 163 -10.59 -7.11 -4.21
N ARG A 164 -11.88 -6.91 -3.96
CA ARG A 164 -12.80 -7.90 -3.41
C ARG A 164 -14.14 -7.81 -4.11
N GLN A 165 -14.68 -8.96 -4.52
CA GLN A 165 -15.99 -9.03 -5.19
C GLN A 165 -17.11 -8.47 -4.31
N ASN A 166 -18.05 -7.73 -4.91
CA ASN A 166 -19.17 -7.09 -4.24
C ASN A 166 -18.81 -6.15 -3.08
N HIS A 167 -17.69 -5.46 -3.19
CA HIS A 167 -17.22 -4.47 -2.22
C HIS A 167 -16.83 -3.16 -2.88
N LEU A 168 -16.87 -2.09 -2.09
CA LEU A 168 -16.43 -0.74 -2.42
C LEU A 168 -15.22 -0.38 -1.56
N SER A 169 -14.22 0.27 -2.15
CA SER A 169 -13.05 0.75 -1.45
C SER A 169 -13.38 1.94 -0.54
N LEU A 170 -12.80 1.96 0.66
CA LEU A 170 -12.82 3.08 1.58
C LEU A 170 -11.53 3.93 1.52
N ARG A 171 -10.70 3.75 0.49
CA ARG A 171 -9.57 4.64 0.21
C ARG A 171 -10.04 5.98 -0.32
N LEU A 172 -10.76 6.71 0.53
CA LEU A 172 -11.46 7.94 0.14
C LEU A 172 -10.50 9.06 -0.31
N ARG A 173 -9.27 9.10 0.20
CA ARG A 173 -8.25 10.07 -0.25
C ARG A 173 -7.93 9.89 -1.74
N GLU A 174 -7.79 8.66 -2.19
CA GLU A 174 -7.49 8.33 -3.60
C GLU A 174 -8.71 8.60 -4.50
N LEU A 175 -9.90 8.22 -4.04
CA LEU A 175 -11.14 8.52 -4.78
C LEU A 175 -11.40 10.03 -4.87
N GLY A 176 -11.15 10.77 -3.81
CA GLY A 176 -11.22 12.24 -3.81
C GLY A 176 -10.19 12.86 -4.75
N GLY A 177 -8.99 12.27 -4.85
CA GLY A 177 -8.01 12.65 -5.87
C GLY A 177 -8.55 12.50 -7.28
N LEU A 178 -9.18 11.36 -7.59
CA LEU A 178 -9.81 11.13 -8.89
C LEU A 178 -10.94 12.13 -9.17
N VAL A 179 -11.77 12.43 -8.17
CA VAL A 179 -12.85 13.43 -8.29
C VAL A 179 -12.28 14.80 -8.66
N ARG A 180 -11.23 15.25 -7.97
CA ARG A 180 -10.59 16.54 -8.28
C ARG A 180 -9.98 16.58 -9.68
N VAL A 181 -9.22 15.57 -10.07
CA VAL A 181 -8.62 15.52 -11.42
C VAL A 181 -9.70 15.47 -12.51
N ALA A 182 -10.80 14.75 -12.30
CA ALA A 182 -11.91 14.74 -13.25
C ALA A 182 -12.59 16.12 -13.36
N GLY A 183 -12.69 16.86 -12.26
CA GLY A 183 -13.14 18.24 -12.25
C GLY A 183 -12.21 19.18 -13.00
N ASP A 184 -10.88 19.04 -12.80
CA ASP A 184 -9.86 19.82 -13.52
C ASP A 184 -9.96 19.58 -15.03
N VAL A 185 -10.10 18.33 -15.46
CA VAL A 185 -10.28 17.97 -16.88
C VAL A 185 -11.53 18.62 -17.48
N SER A 186 -12.67 18.61 -16.76
CA SER A 186 -13.90 19.28 -17.18
C SER A 186 -13.69 20.79 -17.34
N THR A 187 -13.01 21.41 -16.38
CA THR A 187 -12.72 22.84 -16.38
C THR A 187 -11.78 23.23 -17.54
N GLU A 188 -10.74 22.44 -17.81
CA GLU A 188 -9.83 22.65 -18.95
C GLU A 188 -10.52 22.59 -20.29
N LEU A 189 -11.55 21.74 -20.41
CA LEU A 189 -12.38 21.60 -21.61
C LEU A 189 -13.49 22.67 -21.69
N GLY A 190 -13.65 23.51 -20.66
CA GLY A 190 -14.68 24.55 -20.60
C GLY A 190 -16.08 24.01 -20.35
N GLU A 191 -16.19 22.83 -19.73
CA GLU A 191 -17.49 22.20 -19.41
C GLU A 191 -17.84 22.38 -17.93
N ASP A 192 -19.08 22.82 -17.66
CA ASP A 192 -19.58 23.08 -16.30
C ASP A 192 -19.95 21.79 -15.54
N THR A 193 -20.08 20.67 -16.24
CA THR A 193 -20.52 19.40 -15.67
C THR A 193 -19.53 18.28 -15.95
N VAL A 194 -19.09 17.58 -14.92
CA VAL A 194 -18.18 16.45 -15.05
C VAL A 194 -18.92 15.24 -15.62
N THR A 195 -18.47 14.73 -16.76
CA THR A 195 -19.03 13.57 -17.45
C THR A 195 -18.25 12.28 -17.17
N ALA A 196 -18.77 11.13 -17.60
CA ALA A 196 -18.06 9.86 -17.51
C ALA A 196 -16.73 9.88 -18.26
N GLU A 197 -16.64 10.56 -19.39
CA GLU A 197 -15.44 10.70 -20.20
C GLU A 197 -14.33 11.45 -19.45
N HIS A 198 -14.71 12.51 -18.70
CA HIS A 198 -13.76 13.23 -17.85
C HIS A 198 -13.17 12.34 -16.76
N VAL A 199 -13.98 11.47 -16.14
CA VAL A 199 -13.51 10.51 -15.15
C VAL A 199 -12.58 9.47 -15.79
N MET A 200 -12.90 8.98 -16.98
CA MET A 200 -12.04 8.04 -17.71
C MET A 200 -10.70 8.68 -18.09
N THR A 201 -10.70 9.92 -18.55
CA THR A 201 -9.49 10.71 -18.84
C THR A 201 -8.67 10.92 -17.57
N ALA A 202 -9.33 11.31 -16.46
CA ALA A 202 -8.69 11.49 -15.17
C ALA A 202 -7.99 10.21 -14.68
N LYS A 203 -8.57 9.04 -14.86
CA LYS A 203 -7.92 7.75 -14.54
C LYS A 203 -6.61 7.55 -15.30
N THR A 204 -6.52 8.06 -16.51
CA THR A 204 -5.30 7.97 -17.33
C THR A 204 -4.24 8.96 -16.90
N ILE A 205 -4.65 10.18 -16.54
CA ILE A 205 -3.74 11.27 -16.10
C ILE A 205 -3.25 11.02 -14.67
N ALA A 206 -4.15 10.67 -13.76
CA ALA A 206 -3.86 10.49 -12.33
C ALA A 206 -3.37 9.07 -11.99
N LYS A 207 -2.60 8.44 -12.89
CA LYS A 207 -1.96 7.16 -12.60
C LYS A 207 -0.94 7.31 -11.47
N PRO A 208 -0.92 6.41 -10.47
CA PRO A 208 0.15 6.36 -9.48
C PRO A 208 1.52 6.23 -10.15
N LEU A 209 2.56 6.71 -9.48
CA LEU A 209 3.93 6.65 -10.00
C LEU A 209 4.36 5.21 -10.31
N GLU A 210 3.97 4.28 -9.47
CA GLU A 210 4.22 2.85 -9.62
C GLU A 210 3.65 2.32 -10.95
N GLN A 211 2.42 2.71 -11.28
CA GLN A 211 1.81 2.33 -12.55
C GLN A 211 2.49 2.99 -13.75
N GLN A 212 2.92 4.24 -13.61
CA GLN A 212 3.68 4.93 -14.66
C GLN A 212 5.04 4.25 -14.92
N ILE A 213 5.72 3.80 -13.86
CA ILE A 213 6.97 3.04 -13.97
C ILE A 213 6.71 1.70 -14.66
N ALA A 214 5.65 0.99 -14.25
CA ALA A 214 5.27 -0.28 -14.87
C ALA A 214 4.94 -0.11 -16.36
N ASP A 215 4.16 0.91 -16.71
CA ASP A 215 3.81 1.21 -18.11
C ASP A 215 5.07 1.45 -18.96
N ARG A 216 6.04 2.25 -18.46
CA ARG A 216 7.31 2.50 -19.13
C ARG A 216 8.18 1.25 -19.25
N TYR A 217 8.13 0.39 -18.23
CA TYR A 217 8.85 -0.88 -18.27
C TYR A 217 8.30 -1.81 -19.35
N VAL A 218 6.97 -1.88 -19.48
CA VAL A 218 6.28 -2.64 -20.52
C VAL A 218 6.62 -2.05 -21.91
N GLU A 219 6.59 -0.72 -22.04
CA GLU A 219 6.88 -0.04 -23.31
C GLU A 219 8.30 -0.31 -23.81
N ARG A 220 9.31 -0.21 -22.94
CA ARG A 220 10.68 -0.58 -23.28
C ARG A 220 10.83 -2.04 -23.72
N ARG A 221 10.05 -2.95 -23.13
CA ARG A 221 10.07 -4.37 -23.54
C ARG A 221 9.47 -4.62 -24.92
N LYS A 222 8.50 -3.81 -25.35
CA LYS A 222 7.97 -3.88 -26.71
C LYS A 222 9.05 -3.65 -27.77
N ASP A 223 9.99 -2.75 -27.49
CA ASP A 223 11.10 -2.45 -28.40
C ASP A 223 12.02 -3.65 -28.62
N TYR A 224 12.16 -4.52 -27.64
CA TYR A 224 12.99 -5.73 -27.71
C TYR A 224 12.25 -6.97 -28.18
N LYS A 225 10.95 -6.87 -28.54
CA LYS A 225 10.10 -8.01 -28.96
C LYS A 225 10.19 -9.22 -28.02
N THR A 226 10.31 -8.97 -26.72
CA THR A 226 10.44 -10.03 -25.71
C THR A 226 9.13 -10.74 -25.41
N TYR A 227 8.03 -10.25 -25.92
CA TYR A 227 6.70 -10.87 -25.84
C TYR A 227 5.85 -10.50 -27.06
N SER A 228 4.88 -11.35 -27.37
CA SER A 228 3.87 -11.11 -28.38
C SER A 228 2.51 -10.90 -27.73
N VAL A 229 1.72 -9.96 -28.26
CA VAL A 229 0.31 -9.73 -27.88
C VAL A 229 -0.62 -9.96 -29.07
N LYS A 230 -0.12 -10.64 -30.11
CA LYS A 230 -0.87 -10.98 -31.33
C LYS A 230 -0.34 -12.28 -31.91
N GLY A 231 -1.24 -13.05 -32.51
CA GLY A 231 -0.89 -14.32 -33.10
C GLY A 231 -0.84 -15.47 -32.11
N SER A 232 -0.28 -16.59 -32.52
CA SER A 232 -0.18 -17.80 -31.71
C SER A 232 1.27 -18.24 -31.58
N GLU A 233 1.64 -18.74 -30.41
CA GLU A 233 2.97 -19.23 -30.10
C GLU A 233 2.88 -20.59 -29.37
N ILE A 234 3.85 -21.46 -29.60
CA ILE A 234 3.95 -22.74 -28.90
C ILE A 234 4.89 -22.60 -27.71
N GLY A 235 4.48 -23.12 -26.56
CA GLY A 235 5.30 -23.09 -25.35
C GLY A 235 5.45 -21.71 -24.71
N MET A 236 4.70 -20.72 -25.15
CA MET A 236 4.78 -19.36 -24.62
C MET A 236 3.44 -18.87 -24.08
N VAL A 237 3.43 -18.29 -22.89
CA VAL A 237 2.24 -17.69 -22.25
C VAL A 237 2.61 -16.33 -21.65
N ASN A 238 1.75 -15.35 -21.87
CA ASN A 238 1.85 -14.07 -21.21
C ASN A 238 1.34 -14.16 -19.76
N GLY A 239 2.24 -14.36 -18.82
CA GLY A 239 1.95 -14.34 -17.40
C GLY A 239 1.75 -12.92 -16.87
N LEU A 240 0.94 -12.77 -15.82
CA LEU A 240 0.75 -11.51 -15.12
C LEU A 240 1.49 -11.56 -13.78
N ALA A 241 2.26 -10.54 -13.51
CA ALA A 241 2.96 -10.36 -12.24
C ALA A 241 2.60 -9.00 -11.61
N VAL A 242 2.82 -8.88 -10.32
CA VAL A 242 2.61 -7.63 -9.57
C VAL A 242 3.96 -7.11 -9.11
N MET A 243 4.27 -5.86 -9.47
CA MET A 243 5.46 -5.15 -9.02
C MET A 243 5.11 -4.31 -7.80
N GLY A 244 5.99 -4.24 -6.81
CA GLY A 244 5.85 -3.34 -5.67
C GLY A 244 5.58 -4.02 -4.32
N ALA A 245 5.17 -5.29 -4.28
CA ALA A 245 4.86 -5.98 -3.02
C ALA A 245 6.06 -6.02 -2.03
N ASN A 246 7.30 -6.07 -2.54
CA ASN A 246 8.53 -6.15 -1.74
C ASN A 246 9.48 -4.95 -1.91
N SER A 247 9.12 -3.94 -2.69
CA SER A 247 10.01 -2.82 -3.05
C SER A 247 9.73 -1.52 -2.29
N GLY A 248 8.92 -1.57 -1.22
CA GLY A 248 8.57 -0.38 -0.43
C GLY A 248 7.67 0.62 -1.16
N MET A 249 7.08 0.23 -2.28
CA MET A 249 6.14 1.05 -3.03
C MET A 249 4.77 1.09 -2.32
N ALA A 250 4.12 2.24 -2.34
CA ALA A 250 2.82 2.44 -1.68
C ALA A 250 1.68 1.72 -2.40
N GLU A 251 1.82 1.47 -3.71
CA GLU A 251 0.84 0.77 -4.53
C GLU A 251 1.48 -0.32 -5.37
N MET A 252 0.70 -1.35 -5.68
CA MET A 252 1.11 -2.44 -6.55
C MET A 252 0.72 -2.13 -7.99
N ALA A 253 1.64 -2.38 -8.94
CA ALA A 253 1.40 -2.24 -10.37
C ALA A 253 1.47 -3.61 -11.06
N GLY A 254 0.53 -3.87 -11.97
CA GLY A 254 0.53 -5.07 -12.79
C GLY A 254 1.56 -4.96 -13.93
N ILE A 255 2.34 -6.01 -14.14
CA ILE A 255 3.25 -6.15 -15.28
C ILE A 255 2.99 -7.44 -16.04
N LEU A 256 3.24 -7.39 -17.35
CA LEU A 256 3.23 -8.56 -18.21
C LEU A 256 4.60 -9.25 -18.15
N MET A 257 4.60 -10.55 -17.88
CA MET A 257 5.81 -11.35 -17.79
C MET A 257 5.65 -12.63 -18.60
N PRO A 258 6.29 -12.73 -19.77
CA PRO A 258 6.22 -13.92 -20.59
C PRO A 258 6.89 -15.09 -19.90
N ILE A 259 6.25 -16.25 -19.98
CA ILE A 259 6.76 -17.55 -19.52
C ILE A 259 6.93 -18.42 -20.77
N VAL A 260 8.13 -18.89 -20.97
CA VAL A 260 8.49 -19.76 -22.10
C VAL A 260 8.84 -21.14 -21.55
N ALA A 261 8.24 -22.19 -22.12
CA ALA A 261 8.54 -23.56 -21.81
C ALA A 261 9.11 -24.24 -23.07
N GLU A 262 10.24 -24.92 -22.91
CA GLU A 262 10.85 -25.76 -23.92
C GLU A 262 10.94 -27.19 -23.38
N VAL A 263 10.59 -28.15 -24.22
CA VAL A 263 10.60 -29.57 -23.87
C VAL A 263 11.59 -30.30 -24.77
N THR A 264 12.55 -30.96 -24.18
CA THR A 264 13.55 -31.77 -24.88
C THR A 264 13.57 -33.19 -24.34
N PRO A 265 13.99 -34.19 -25.12
CA PRO A 265 14.21 -35.53 -24.59
C PRO A 265 15.17 -35.54 -23.40
N ALA A 266 14.87 -36.28 -22.35
CA ALA A 266 15.72 -36.35 -21.17
C ALA A 266 17.14 -36.83 -21.52
N GLN A 267 18.14 -36.19 -20.95
CA GLN A 267 19.55 -36.52 -21.15
C GLN A 267 19.88 -37.96 -20.72
N TYR A 268 19.21 -38.45 -19.67
CA TYR A 268 19.30 -39.82 -19.20
C TYR A 268 17.92 -40.46 -19.19
N LYS A 269 17.85 -41.71 -19.63
CA LYS A 269 16.60 -42.48 -19.75
C LYS A 269 15.86 -42.53 -18.41
N ASN A 270 14.64 -42.04 -18.38
CA ASN A 270 13.75 -41.93 -17.20
C ASN A 270 14.26 -41.03 -16.05
N HIS A 271 15.09 -40.04 -16.34
CA HIS A 271 15.60 -39.07 -15.39
C HIS A 271 15.37 -37.64 -15.85
N GLY A 272 14.26 -37.38 -16.53
CA GLY A 272 13.86 -36.02 -16.92
C GLY A 272 13.68 -35.09 -15.73
N ARG A 273 14.01 -33.83 -15.94
CA ARG A 273 13.98 -32.79 -14.91
C ARG A 273 13.16 -31.61 -15.38
N VAL A 274 12.52 -30.94 -14.40
CA VAL A 274 11.97 -29.60 -14.63
C VAL A 274 12.99 -28.60 -14.14
N ILE A 275 13.45 -27.75 -15.05
CA ILE A 275 14.50 -26.76 -14.84
C ILE A 275 13.87 -25.37 -15.01
N ALA A 276 13.69 -24.67 -13.91
CA ALA A 276 13.21 -23.28 -13.96
C ALA A 276 14.40 -22.32 -13.91
N THR A 277 14.45 -21.40 -14.89
CA THR A 277 15.48 -20.38 -15.00
C THR A 277 14.92 -19.00 -14.75
N GLY A 278 15.70 -18.14 -14.08
CA GLY A 278 15.34 -16.82 -13.59
C GLY A 278 15.61 -16.69 -12.10
N LYS A 279 15.47 -15.51 -11.54
CA LYS A 279 15.50 -15.30 -10.09
C LYS A 279 14.14 -15.68 -9.50
N LEU A 280 13.92 -16.98 -9.27
CA LEU A 280 12.69 -17.49 -8.64
C LEU A 280 12.89 -17.61 -7.14
N GLY A 281 11.92 -17.10 -6.37
CA GLY A 281 11.81 -17.38 -4.95
C GLY A 281 11.40 -18.83 -4.67
N GLU A 282 11.35 -19.21 -3.41
CA GLU A 282 11.07 -20.62 -3.02
C GLU A 282 9.67 -21.05 -3.43
N ILE A 283 8.64 -20.23 -3.19
CA ILE A 283 7.25 -20.54 -3.54
C ILE A 283 7.08 -20.72 -5.05
N ALA A 284 7.75 -19.90 -5.87
CA ALA A 284 7.69 -20.04 -7.32
C ALA A 284 8.37 -21.33 -7.82
N LYS A 285 9.43 -21.81 -7.16
CA LYS A 285 10.07 -23.09 -7.45
C LYS A 285 9.17 -24.27 -7.09
N GLU A 286 8.54 -24.22 -5.92
CA GLU A 286 7.56 -25.23 -5.49
C GLU A 286 6.37 -25.28 -6.47
N ALA A 287 5.93 -24.10 -6.99
CA ALA A 287 4.88 -24.04 -7.99
C ALA A 287 5.25 -24.80 -9.27
N VAL A 288 6.49 -24.67 -9.73
CA VAL A 288 7.00 -25.41 -10.89
C VAL A 288 7.00 -26.93 -10.64
N GLU A 289 7.43 -27.37 -9.46
CA GLU A 289 7.41 -28.80 -9.07
C GLU A 289 5.98 -29.36 -9.02
N ASN A 290 5.04 -28.62 -8.42
CA ASN A 290 3.63 -28.99 -8.33
C ASN A 290 2.98 -29.10 -9.72
N VAL A 291 3.32 -28.20 -10.64
CA VAL A 291 2.85 -28.23 -12.03
C VAL A 291 3.28 -29.52 -12.72
N SER A 292 4.49 -30.02 -12.46
CA SER A 292 4.98 -31.29 -13.02
C SER A 292 4.09 -32.47 -12.67
N ALA A 293 3.63 -32.55 -11.40
CA ALA A 293 2.70 -33.61 -10.97
C ALA A 293 1.32 -33.45 -11.65
N LEU A 294 0.88 -32.23 -11.84
CA LEU A 294 -0.39 -31.90 -12.48
C LEU A 294 -0.38 -32.30 -13.97
N ILE A 295 0.68 -31.99 -14.68
CA ILE A 295 0.87 -32.34 -16.10
C ILE A 295 0.80 -33.87 -16.26
N LYS A 296 1.55 -34.62 -15.47
CA LYS A 296 1.51 -36.09 -15.49
C LYS A 296 0.10 -36.63 -15.29
N LYS A 297 -0.70 -36.00 -14.45
CA LYS A 297 -2.10 -36.39 -14.19
C LYS A 297 -3.01 -36.13 -15.40
N TYR A 298 -2.85 -35.01 -16.09
CA TYR A 298 -3.77 -34.60 -17.16
C TYR A 298 -3.38 -35.11 -18.55
N THR A 299 -2.10 -35.12 -18.91
CA THR A 299 -1.65 -35.57 -20.22
C THR A 299 -1.43 -37.08 -20.26
N GLY A 300 -1.25 -37.73 -19.11
CA GLY A 300 -0.84 -39.14 -19.03
C GLY A 300 0.59 -39.41 -19.47
N GLU A 301 1.32 -38.36 -19.90
CA GLU A 301 2.70 -38.48 -20.32
C GLU A 301 3.65 -38.69 -19.15
N ASP A 302 4.63 -39.53 -19.37
CA ASP A 302 5.69 -39.74 -18.38
C ASP A 302 6.75 -38.64 -18.50
N ILE A 303 6.60 -37.63 -17.66
CA ILE A 303 7.50 -36.45 -17.63
C ILE A 303 8.96 -36.85 -17.42
N SER A 304 9.22 -38.04 -16.83
CA SER A 304 10.59 -38.55 -16.64
C SER A 304 11.33 -38.78 -17.95
N LYS A 305 10.64 -38.78 -19.08
CA LYS A 305 11.25 -38.92 -20.43
C LYS A 305 11.74 -37.59 -21.02
N TYR A 306 11.38 -36.45 -20.38
CA TYR A 306 11.64 -35.15 -20.90
C TYR A 306 12.40 -34.24 -19.92
N ASP A 307 13.31 -33.44 -20.41
CA ASP A 307 13.84 -32.28 -19.71
C ASP A 307 13.00 -31.06 -20.11
N ILE A 308 12.33 -30.48 -19.14
CA ILE A 308 11.41 -29.34 -19.30
C ILE A 308 12.08 -28.09 -18.77
N HIS A 309 12.35 -27.15 -19.65
CA HIS A 309 12.93 -25.85 -19.31
C HIS A 309 11.83 -24.81 -19.25
N VAL A 310 11.67 -24.14 -18.09
CA VAL A 310 10.73 -23.04 -17.91
C VAL A 310 11.53 -21.77 -17.63
N GLN A 311 11.34 -20.77 -18.47
CA GLN A 311 12.01 -19.48 -18.36
C GLN A 311 11.02 -18.35 -18.14
N PHE A 312 11.25 -17.56 -17.10
CA PHE A 312 10.54 -16.30 -16.86
C PHE A 312 11.33 -15.17 -17.53
N VAL A 313 10.84 -14.71 -18.67
CA VAL A 313 11.56 -13.75 -19.49
C VAL A 313 11.57 -12.36 -18.83
N GLY A 314 12.77 -11.89 -18.48
CA GLY A 314 12.97 -10.58 -17.86
C GLY A 314 12.71 -10.51 -16.35
N ALA A 315 12.71 -11.63 -15.64
CA ALA A 315 12.65 -11.71 -14.18
C ALA A 315 13.99 -11.35 -13.53
N TYR A 316 14.44 -10.08 -13.64
CA TYR A 316 15.73 -9.65 -13.09
C TYR A 316 15.68 -9.36 -11.58
N GLU A 317 14.52 -8.96 -11.06
CA GLU A 317 14.33 -8.57 -9.66
C GLU A 317 13.83 -9.72 -8.76
N GLY A 318 13.52 -10.86 -9.36
CA GLY A 318 12.94 -12.01 -8.68
C GLY A 318 11.42 -12.12 -8.89
N VAL A 319 10.93 -13.35 -8.89
CA VAL A 319 9.50 -13.68 -8.96
C VAL A 319 9.17 -14.54 -7.75
N GLU A 320 8.14 -14.17 -7.02
CA GLU A 320 7.64 -14.89 -5.86
C GLU A 320 6.15 -15.12 -5.99
N GLY A 321 5.67 -16.22 -5.45
CA GLY A 321 4.26 -16.60 -5.43
C GLY A 321 3.91 -17.75 -6.36
N ASP A 322 2.77 -18.37 -6.09
CA ASP A 322 2.25 -19.56 -6.77
C ASP A 322 1.28 -19.22 -7.92
N SER A 323 0.91 -17.96 -8.08
CA SER A 323 -0.07 -17.49 -9.09
C SER A 323 0.34 -17.77 -10.53
N ALA A 324 1.65 -17.93 -10.80
CA ALA A 324 2.16 -18.28 -12.10
C ALA A 324 1.92 -19.77 -12.50
N SER A 325 1.46 -20.63 -11.58
CA SER A 325 1.29 -22.07 -11.81
C SER A 325 0.42 -22.40 -13.03
N VAL A 326 -0.67 -21.64 -13.24
CA VAL A 326 -1.56 -21.86 -14.42
C VAL A 326 -0.82 -21.51 -15.70
N SER A 327 -0.10 -20.40 -15.75
CA SER A 327 0.66 -19.97 -16.93
C SER A 327 1.81 -20.95 -17.24
N ILE A 328 2.50 -21.45 -16.21
CA ILE A 328 3.54 -22.47 -16.34
C ILE A 328 2.95 -23.75 -16.90
N ALA A 329 1.86 -24.26 -16.33
CA ALA A 329 1.20 -25.48 -16.77
C ALA A 329 0.76 -25.37 -18.23
N THR A 330 0.14 -24.25 -18.61
CA THR A 330 -0.31 -24.00 -19.96
C THR A 330 0.87 -23.96 -20.96
N ALA A 331 1.95 -23.26 -20.62
CA ALA A 331 3.14 -23.20 -21.48
C ALA A 331 3.78 -24.59 -21.67
N VAL A 332 3.90 -25.36 -20.59
CA VAL A 332 4.50 -26.71 -20.66
C VAL A 332 3.61 -27.69 -21.43
N ILE A 333 2.29 -27.68 -21.21
CA ILE A 333 1.36 -28.53 -21.98
C ILE A 333 1.40 -28.16 -23.46
N SER A 334 1.40 -26.87 -23.79
CA SER A 334 1.54 -26.38 -25.17
C SER A 334 2.83 -26.90 -25.83
N ALA A 335 3.96 -26.83 -25.11
CA ALA A 335 5.23 -27.32 -25.62
C ALA A 335 5.26 -28.85 -25.77
N LEU A 336 4.63 -29.61 -24.85
CA LEU A 336 4.52 -31.08 -24.91
C LEU A 336 3.64 -31.55 -26.07
N GLU A 337 2.46 -30.93 -26.21
CA GLU A 337 1.43 -31.31 -27.17
C GLU A 337 1.64 -30.62 -28.54
N ASN A 338 2.64 -29.74 -28.65
CA ASN A 338 2.88 -28.87 -29.82
C ASN A 338 1.62 -28.08 -30.23
N ALA A 339 0.89 -27.60 -29.23
CA ALA A 339 -0.36 -26.88 -29.39
C ALA A 339 -0.14 -25.37 -29.30
N GLU A 340 -0.65 -24.63 -30.27
CA GLU A 340 -0.56 -23.16 -30.31
C GLU A 340 -1.41 -22.53 -29.22
N ILE A 341 -0.87 -21.47 -28.60
CA ILE A 341 -1.58 -20.61 -27.63
C ILE A 341 -1.76 -19.24 -28.24
N ASP A 342 -3.01 -18.76 -28.25
CA ASP A 342 -3.32 -17.39 -28.65
C ASP A 342 -2.70 -16.40 -27.64
N GLN A 343 -2.01 -15.40 -28.14
CA GLN A 343 -1.28 -14.40 -27.36
C GLN A 343 -2.08 -13.11 -27.13
N THR A 344 -3.34 -13.05 -27.59
CA THR A 344 -4.22 -11.87 -27.43
C THR A 344 -4.85 -11.75 -26.05
#